data_4956c9b0142cf83e2968b64621785131
#
_entry.id   4956c9b0142cf83e2968b64621785131
#
_cell.length_a   1.000
_cell.length_b   1.000
_cell.length_c   1.000
_cell.angle_alpha   90.00
_cell.angle_beta   90.00
_cell.angle_gamma   90.00
#
_symmetry.space_group_name_H-M   'P 1'
#
loop_
_entity.id
_entity.type
_entity.pdbx_description
1 polymer ?
#
loop_
_entity_poly.entity_id
_entity_poly.type
_entity_poly.pdbx_seq_one_letter_code
_entity_poly.pdbx_strand_id
1 'polypeptide(L)'
;MKKSKYRIYLVTLLIIAMVGTLVLSACGKKNEEPKVPPHNPLTGAYAEDGFDTSALDKRIVAFVVENSPDARPQWGMDDPDYSPDLVLQGEVEGGITRMLWFYADDSKLPEIIGPTRSARPPFIKFSSLFDAIFIHWGMSHTTGVYTGADKIFEWYGVDHIDQMYLDDVEGMYGRDDTRDVAVEHTGIIYGSKVPATIKNEGIRTKPNEYTKLYFNDEPGPVSEDPATTVNIRYSEIALEGMTWEYDEEDGMYHTSDFENDFARDNLLVLEDDTEYITKDNYGLGGSVTYCDYGFEGGKAKLYSKGTVKEIEWLIEDDKLILKDPSVDIEEAKKDKESKAIIITPEPEDGEDEEAAEARAYAVQPLNKGKTWIGWISRNNGGYVSES
;
A
#
# COMPACT_ATOMS: atom_id res chain seq x y z
N MET A 1 15.16 -62.62 40.22
CA MET A 1 14.14 -62.22 39.24
C MET A 1 13.82 -60.74 39.23
N LYS A 2 14.20 -59.90 40.19
CA LYS A 2 13.91 -58.42 40.16
C LYS A 2 14.83 -57.60 39.27
N LYS A 3 16.07 -58.00 39.00
CA LYS A 3 17.03 -57.19 38.17
C LYS A 3 16.74 -57.21 36.66
N SER A 4 16.02 -58.22 36.14
CA SER A 4 15.69 -58.29 34.70
C SER A 4 14.59 -57.30 34.28
N LYS A 5 13.58 -57.03 35.15
CA LYS A 5 12.49 -56.11 34.83
C LYS A 5 12.94 -54.64 34.75
N TYR A 6 13.91 -54.24 35.58
CA TYR A 6 14.43 -52.85 35.53
C TYR A 6 15.26 -52.57 34.25
N ARG A 7 15.95 -53.59 33.72
CA ARG A 7 16.69 -53.44 32.46
C ARG A 7 15.74 -53.25 31.26
N ILE A 8 14.60 -53.93 31.24
CA ILE A 8 13.60 -53.80 30.19
C ILE A 8 12.94 -52.42 30.26
N TYR A 9 12.61 -51.93 31.43
CA TYR A 9 12.05 -50.57 31.60
C TYR A 9 13.04 -49.47 31.22
N LEU A 10 14.33 -49.63 31.51
CA LEU A 10 15.37 -48.66 31.14
C LEU A 10 15.60 -48.59 29.63
N VAL A 11 15.56 -49.74 28.94
CA VAL A 11 15.71 -49.83 27.48
C VAL A 11 14.46 -49.26 26.79
N THR A 12 13.28 -49.54 27.32
CA THR A 12 12.02 -48.97 26.75
C THR A 12 11.95 -47.45 26.94
N LEU A 13 12.39 -46.91 28.08
CA LEU A 13 12.47 -45.47 28.32
C LEU A 13 13.52 -44.79 27.43
N LEU A 14 14.65 -45.43 27.16
CA LEU A 14 15.68 -44.93 26.24
C LEU A 14 15.19 -44.93 24.76
N ILE A 15 14.43 -45.96 24.37
CA ILE A 15 13.83 -46.00 23.01
C ILE A 15 12.72 -44.94 22.86
N ILE A 16 11.90 -44.71 23.86
CA ILE A 16 10.88 -43.63 23.85
C ILE A 16 11.56 -42.26 23.82
N ALA A 17 12.66 -42.07 24.56
CA ALA A 17 13.43 -40.83 24.51
C ALA A 17 14.12 -40.59 23.16
N MET A 18 14.65 -41.67 22.50
CA MET A 18 15.22 -41.56 21.15
C MET A 18 14.15 -41.32 20.05
N VAL A 19 12.98 -41.95 20.17
CA VAL A 19 11.88 -41.71 19.24
C VAL A 19 11.30 -40.32 19.46
N GLY A 20 11.21 -39.84 20.70
CA GLY A 20 10.79 -38.46 21.01
C GLY A 20 11.74 -37.39 20.47
N THR A 21 13.06 -37.66 20.44
CA THR A 21 14.06 -36.73 19.85
C THR A 21 14.10 -36.79 18.32
N LEU A 22 13.67 -37.89 17.69
CA LEU A 22 13.56 -37.99 16.22
C LEU A 22 12.27 -37.34 15.69
N VAL A 23 11.19 -37.32 16.47
CA VAL A 23 9.94 -36.64 16.10
C VAL A 23 10.06 -35.13 16.30
N LEU A 24 10.91 -34.64 17.22
CA LEU A 24 11.19 -33.22 17.40
C LEU A 24 12.17 -32.63 16.36
N SER A 25 12.83 -33.50 15.56
CA SER A 25 13.71 -33.05 14.46
C SER A 25 13.00 -33.01 13.09
N ALA A 26 11.72 -33.41 13.04
CA ALA A 26 10.87 -33.35 11.86
C ALA A 26 9.87 -32.16 11.90
N CYS A 27 10.00 -31.23 12.85
CA CYS A 27 9.44 -29.91 12.71
C CYS A 27 10.16 -29.23 11.55
N GLY A 28 9.44 -29.05 10.44
CA GLY A 28 9.92 -28.47 9.21
C GLY A 28 10.77 -27.24 9.50
N LYS A 29 11.86 -27.09 8.79
CA LYS A 29 12.54 -25.80 8.69
C LYS A 29 11.48 -24.84 8.19
N LYS A 30 10.91 -24.02 9.09
CA LYS A 30 10.30 -22.76 8.64
C LYS A 30 11.37 -22.12 7.77
N ASN A 31 11.04 -21.83 6.54
CA ASN A 31 11.85 -20.95 5.72
C ASN A 31 11.95 -19.66 6.54
N GLU A 32 13.06 -19.48 7.27
CA GLU A 32 13.31 -18.21 7.96
C GLU A 32 13.47 -17.18 6.84
N GLU A 33 12.52 -16.26 6.75
CA GLU A 33 12.67 -15.09 5.90
C GLU A 33 14.06 -14.47 6.17
N PRO A 34 14.74 -13.99 5.13
CA PRO A 34 16.00 -13.28 5.33
C PRO A 34 15.81 -12.19 6.39
N LYS A 35 16.66 -12.16 7.41
CA LYS A 35 16.65 -11.10 8.43
C LYS A 35 17.14 -9.82 7.78
N VAL A 36 16.21 -9.06 7.22
CA VAL A 36 16.48 -7.73 6.68
C VAL A 36 16.60 -6.75 7.84
N PRO A 37 17.61 -5.84 7.84
CA PRO A 37 17.70 -4.80 8.86
C PRO A 37 16.42 -3.95 8.93
N PRO A 38 16.10 -3.34 10.09
CA PRO A 38 14.98 -2.43 10.21
C PRO A 38 15.06 -1.30 9.18
N HIS A 39 13.99 -1.09 8.43
CA HIS A 39 13.89 -0.11 7.35
C HIS A 39 12.49 0.48 7.27
N ASN A 40 12.35 1.60 6.57
CA ASN A 40 11.05 2.21 6.26
C ASN A 40 10.20 1.20 5.47
N PRO A 41 9.03 0.79 5.98
CA PRO A 41 8.20 -0.24 5.35
C PRO A 41 7.60 0.17 4.00
N LEU A 42 7.61 1.46 3.65
CA LEU A 42 7.05 2.00 2.41
C LEU A 42 8.11 2.35 1.36
N THR A 43 9.35 2.59 1.78
CA THR A 43 10.43 3.02 0.86
C THR A 43 11.68 2.14 0.87
N GLY A 44 11.80 1.24 1.85
CA GLY A 44 13.01 0.42 2.03
C GLY A 44 14.23 1.18 2.58
N ALA A 45 14.10 2.46 2.93
CA ALA A 45 15.20 3.26 3.45
C ALA A 45 15.67 2.74 4.82
N TYR A 46 16.98 2.57 4.99
CA TYR A 46 17.60 2.18 6.26
C TYR A 46 17.93 3.40 7.14
N ALA A 47 18.46 3.14 8.34
CA ALA A 47 18.89 4.21 9.24
C ALA A 47 20.02 5.07 8.63
N GLU A 48 20.93 4.47 7.86
CA GLU A 48 21.97 5.21 7.12
C GLU A 48 21.40 6.10 6.00
N ASP A 49 20.22 5.78 5.48
CA ASP A 49 19.47 6.59 4.51
C ASP A 49 18.63 7.68 5.20
N GLY A 50 18.70 7.82 6.52
CA GLY A 50 18.01 8.84 7.31
C GLY A 50 16.65 8.42 7.87
N PHE A 51 16.28 7.13 7.83
CA PHE A 51 15.07 6.63 8.44
C PHE A 51 15.23 6.46 9.96
N ASP A 52 14.31 7.04 10.73
CA ASP A 52 14.24 6.81 12.18
C ASP A 52 13.52 5.49 12.47
N THR A 53 14.28 4.46 12.86
CA THR A 53 13.72 3.14 13.16
C THR A 53 12.73 3.12 14.33
N SER A 54 12.68 4.17 15.18
CA SER A 54 11.66 4.29 16.22
C SER A 54 10.24 4.47 15.63
N ALA A 55 10.12 4.88 14.36
CA ALA A 55 8.86 4.96 13.65
C ALA A 55 8.19 3.58 13.45
N LEU A 56 8.97 2.48 13.45
CA LEU A 56 8.44 1.12 13.36
C LEU A 56 7.57 0.71 14.57
N ASP A 57 7.67 1.40 15.68
CA ASP A 57 6.80 1.22 16.84
C ASP A 57 5.46 1.97 16.71
N LYS A 58 5.25 2.68 15.60
CA LYS A 58 4.07 3.47 15.30
C LYS A 58 3.37 2.97 14.04
N ARG A 59 2.09 3.29 13.95
CA ARG A 59 1.30 3.00 12.74
C ARG A 59 1.60 4.02 11.65
N ILE A 60 1.54 3.54 10.42
CA ILE A 60 1.50 4.37 9.22
C ILE A 60 0.32 5.33 9.31
N VAL A 61 0.47 6.56 8.84
CA VAL A 61 -0.63 7.51 8.69
C VAL A 61 -0.94 7.72 7.22
N ALA A 62 -2.22 7.84 6.88
CA ALA A 62 -2.68 8.00 5.50
C ALA A 62 -3.65 9.17 5.37
N PHE A 63 -3.41 10.05 4.41
CA PHE A 63 -4.17 11.28 4.18
C PHE A 63 -4.90 11.24 2.85
N VAL A 64 -6.21 11.54 2.88
CA VAL A 64 -6.98 11.74 1.65
C VAL A 64 -6.69 13.12 1.09
N VAL A 65 -6.12 13.19 -0.10
CA VAL A 65 -5.75 14.42 -0.77
C VAL A 65 -6.46 14.52 -2.11
N GLU A 66 -6.96 15.70 -2.40
CA GLU A 66 -7.70 16.03 -3.63
C GLU A 66 -6.77 16.10 -4.84
N ASN A 67 -7.29 15.73 -6.01
CA ASN A 67 -6.58 15.84 -7.28
C ASN A 67 -7.39 16.49 -8.40
N SER A 68 -8.38 17.33 -8.07
CA SER A 68 -9.00 18.19 -9.09
C SER A 68 -8.06 19.33 -9.49
N PRO A 69 -8.19 19.91 -10.69
CA PRO A 69 -7.37 21.06 -11.12
C PRO A 69 -7.40 22.22 -10.12
N ASP A 70 -8.56 22.52 -9.52
CA ASP A 70 -8.73 23.60 -8.54
C ASP A 70 -7.98 23.36 -7.21
N ALA A 71 -7.54 22.11 -6.95
CA ALA A 71 -6.78 21.74 -5.77
C ALA A 71 -5.25 21.87 -5.95
N ARG A 72 -4.80 22.18 -7.15
CA ARG A 72 -3.37 22.24 -7.50
C ARG A 72 -2.78 23.63 -7.28
N PRO A 73 -1.47 23.70 -6.96
CA PRO A 73 -0.61 22.61 -6.50
C PRO A 73 -1.04 22.09 -5.13
N GLN A 74 -0.84 20.79 -4.86
CA GLN A 74 -1.13 20.21 -3.56
C GLN A 74 -0.05 20.60 -2.55
N TRP A 75 -0.45 20.96 -1.33
CA TRP A 75 0.48 21.32 -0.27
C TRP A 75 1.17 20.08 0.31
N GLY A 76 2.50 20.12 0.40
CA GLY A 76 3.33 19.05 0.97
C GLY A 76 3.67 17.93 0.01
N MET A 77 3.35 18.05 -1.28
CA MET A 77 3.62 17.05 -2.28
C MET A 77 5.06 17.09 -2.81
N ASP A 78 5.55 18.28 -3.07
CA ASP A 78 6.82 18.58 -3.73
C ASP A 78 8.00 18.81 -2.80
N ASP A 79 7.79 18.73 -1.48
CA ASP A 79 8.87 18.81 -0.52
C ASP A 79 9.72 17.53 -0.57
N PRO A 80 11.01 17.58 -1.00
CA PRO A 80 11.81 16.38 -1.17
C PRO A 80 12.02 15.61 0.13
N ASP A 81 12.06 16.32 1.29
CA ASP A 81 12.31 15.72 2.58
C ASP A 81 11.03 15.18 3.24
N TYR A 82 9.87 15.81 2.94
CA TYR A 82 8.59 15.56 3.62
C TYR A 82 7.47 15.12 2.67
N SER A 83 7.73 14.95 1.37
CA SER A 83 6.74 14.39 0.45
C SER A 83 6.38 12.94 0.83
N PRO A 84 5.16 12.45 0.50
CA PRO A 84 4.70 11.14 0.96
C PRO A 84 5.62 10.00 0.52
N ASP A 85 5.77 8.98 1.39
CA ASP A 85 6.56 7.77 1.12
C ASP A 85 5.93 6.94 -0.01
N LEU A 86 4.60 6.80 0.02
CA LEU A 86 3.82 6.09 -0.97
C LEU A 86 2.54 6.87 -1.27
N VAL A 87 2.18 6.99 -2.54
CA VAL A 87 0.94 7.62 -3.00
C VAL A 87 0.13 6.60 -3.78
N LEU A 88 -1.14 6.43 -3.42
CA LEU A 88 -2.13 5.76 -4.25
C LEU A 88 -3.01 6.81 -4.93
N GLN A 89 -3.14 6.74 -6.25
CA GLN A 89 -4.10 7.53 -7.02
C GLN A 89 -5.09 6.59 -7.72
N GLY A 90 -6.38 6.88 -7.57
CA GLY A 90 -7.46 6.14 -8.21
C GLY A 90 -8.66 7.02 -8.48
N GLU A 91 -9.57 6.55 -9.35
CA GLU A 91 -10.81 7.23 -9.67
C GLU A 91 -11.80 7.16 -8.50
N VAL A 92 -12.59 8.20 -8.34
CA VAL A 92 -13.64 8.31 -7.31
C VAL A 92 -15.01 8.57 -7.93
N GLU A 93 -15.51 9.78 -7.89
CA GLU A 93 -16.77 10.17 -8.54
C GLU A 93 -16.56 11.09 -9.72
N GLY A 94 -17.44 10.97 -10.73
CA GLY A 94 -17.50 11.91 -11.86
C GLY A 94 -16.26 11.92 -12.76
N GLY A 95 -15.48 10.86 -12.78
CA GLY A 95 -14.24 10.78 -13.56
C GLY A 95 -13.06 11.55 -12.94
N ILE A 96 -13.20 12.04 -11.71
CA ILE A 96 -12.12 12.70 -10.98
C ILE A 96 -11.28 11.60 -10.29
N THR A 97 -9.97 11.79 -10.25
CA THR A 97 -9.09 10.96 -9.40
C THR A 97 -8.91 11.63 -8.04
N ARG A 98 -8.51 10.83 -7.05
CA ARG A 98 -8.13 11.28 -5.71
C ARG A 98 -6.87 10.54 -5.29
N MET A 99 -6.17 11.07 -4.29
CA MET A 99 -4.95 10.47 -3.77
C MET A 99 -5.10 10.04 -2.32
N LEU A 100 -4.37 9.01 -1.95
CA LEU A 100 -4.12 8.62 -0.57
C LEU A 100 -2.61 8.64 -0.35
N TRP A 101 -2.15 9.51 0.56
CA TRP A 101 -0.73 9.72 0.86
C TRP A 101 -0.35 9.00 2.13
N PHE A 102 0.63 8.13 2.08
CA PHE A 102 1.10 7.34 3.21
C PHE A 102 2.45 7.83 3.72
N TYR A 103 2.60 7.87 5.02
CA TYR A 103 3.83 8.18 5.73
C TYR A 103 4.10 7.13 6.79
N ALA A 104 5.29 6.52 6.76
CA ALA A 104 5.74 5.56 7.76
C ALA A 104 6.20 6.24 9.05
N ASP A 105 6.60 7.51 8.98
CA ASP A 105 7.08 8.30 10.10
C ASP A 105 6.25 9.58 10.27
N ASP A 106 5.43 9.64 11.31
CA ASP A 106 4.59 10.80 11.63
C ASP A 106 5.38 12.05 12.09
N SER A 107 6.69 11.93 12.30
CA SER A 107 7.59 13.06 12.55
C SER A 107 8.12 13.71 11.26
N LYS A 108 7.90 13.08 10.11
CA LYS A 108 8.30 13.52 8.77
C LYS A 108 7.12 14.03 7.95
N LEU A 109 6.08 14.52 8.60
CA LEU A 109 4.94 15.13 7.92
C LEU A 109 5.27 16.56 7.49
N PRO A 110 4.82 17.01 6.31
CA PRO A 110 4.93 18.40 5.88
C PRO A 110 4.25 19.35 6.86
N GLU A 111 4.63 20.61 6.87
CA GLU A 111 3.96 21.64 7.68
C GLU A 111 2.46 21.71 7.33
N ILE A 112 2.13 21.64 6.04
CA ILE A 112 0.76 21.66 5.51
C ILE A 112 0.59 20.51 4.53
N ILE A 113 -0.50 19.76 4.69
CA ILE A 113 -0.94 18.68 3.80
C ILE A 113 -2.31 19.06 3.21
N GLY A 114 -2.48 18.92 1.93
CA GLY A 114 -3.79 19.13 1.32
C GLY A 114 -3.79 19.64 -0.12
N PRO A 115 -4.97 20.02 -0.64
CA PRO A 115 -6.27 20.01 0.01
C PRO A 115 -6.76 18.63 0.42
N THR A 116 -7.28 18.51 1.66
CA THR A 116 -7.87 17.26 2.14
C THR A 116 -9.32 17.09 1.70
N ARG A 117 -9.74 15.86 1.48
CA ARG A 117 -11.08 15.53 0.94
C ARG A 117 -11.74 14.33 1.63
N SER A 118 -12.97 14.06 1.17
CA SER A 118 -13.79 13.01 1.74
C SER A 118 -13.30 11.61 1.43
N ALA A 119 -13.39 10.74 2.42
CA ALA A 119 -13.12 9.30 2.29
C ALA A 119 -14.05 8.62 1.27
N ARG A 120 -13.50 7.64 0.56
CA ARG A 120 -14.21 6.77 -0.38
C ARG A 120 -13.85 5.31 -0.13
N PRO A 121 -14.77 4.36 -0.37
CA PRO A 121 -14.59 2.93 -0.12
C PRO A 121 -13.24 2.36 -0.60
N PRO A 122 -12.80 2.58 -1.85
CA PRO A 122 -11.56 1.99 -2.34
C PRO A 122 -10.33 2.36 -1.52
N PHE A 123 -10.22 3.64 -1.13
CA PHE A 123 -9.07 4.12 -0.36
C PHE A 123 -9.04 3.57 1.06
N ILE A 124 -10.21 3.34 1.68
CA ILE A 124 -10.30 2.72 3.01
C ILE A 124 -9.86 1.26 2.94
N LYS A 125 -10.37 0.51 1.95
CA LYS A 125 -9.95 -0.88 1.69
C LYS A 125 -8.43 -0.96 1.49
N PHE A 126 -7.85 -0.07 0.68
CA PHE A 126 -6.42 -0.07 0.44
C PHE A 126 -5.61 0.31 1.68
N SER A 127 -6.06 1.28 2.48
CA SER A 127 -5.37 1.70 3.70
C SER A 127 -5.35 0.61 4.77
N SER A 128 -6.38 -0.27 4.81
CA SER A 128 -6.42 -1.38 5.75
C SER A 128 -5.26 -2.36 5.57
N LEU A 129 -4.77 -2.53 4.34
CA LEU A 129 -3.63 -3.38 4.02
C LEU A 129 -2.34 -2.96 4.73
N PHE A 130 -2.24 -1.69 5.14
CA PHE A 130 -1.08 -1.12 5.81
C PHE A 130 -1.35 -0.80 7.30
N ASP A 131 -2.47 -1.25 7.87
CA ASP A 131 -2.90 -0.90 9.23
C ASP A 131 -2.82 0.62 9.50
N ALA A 132 -3.06 1.45 8.46
CA ALA A 132 -2.87 2.89 8.53
C ALA A 132 -3.96 3.58 9.34
N ILE A 133 -3.62 4.68 10.02
CA ILE A 133 -4.59 5.62 10.58
C ILE A 133 -5.02 6.54 9.45
N PHE A 134 -6.32 6.54 9.13
CA PHE A 134 -6.88 7.21 7.95
C PHE A 134 -7.40 8.61 8.29
N ILE A 135 -6.84 9.65 7.68
CA ILE A 135 -7.15 11.06 7.99
C ILE A 135 -7.82 11.72 6.78
N HIS A 136 -8.99 12.32 7.01
CA HIS A 136 -9.82 12.84 5.93
C HIS A 136 -10.78 13.94 6.39
N TRP A 137 -11.49 14.55 5.46
CA TRP A 137 -12.53 15.57 5.73
C TRP A 137 -13.84 15.20 5.06
N GLY A 138 -14.77 14.64 5.82
CA GLY A 138 -16.04 14.11 5.35
C GLY A 138 -15.91 12.74 4.68
N MET A 139 -17.04 12.13 4.36
CA MET A 139 -17.10 10.80 3.76
C MET A 139 -18.35 10.60 2.92
N SER A 140 -18.34 9.56 2.07
CA SER A 140 -19.56 9.12 1.39
C SER A 140 -20.39 8.25 2.35
N HIS A 141 -21.73 8.40 2.29
CA HIS A 141 -22.65 7.64 3.13
C HIS A 141 -23.38 6.56 2.36
N THR A 142 -23.63 5.44 3.04
CA THR A 142 -24.38 4.29 2.54
C THR A 142 -25.81 4.67 2.19
N THR A 143 -26.31 4.16 1.07
CA THR A 143 -27.69 4.25 0.61
C THR A 143 -28.20 2.88 0.21
N GLY A 144 -29.47 2.78 -0.27
CA GLY A 144 -30.02 1.49 -0.72
C GLY A 144 -29.29 0.81 -1.89
N VAL A 145 -28.50 1.57 -2.65
CA VAL A 145 -27.77 1.09 -3.85
C VAL A 145 -26.26 1.21 -3.75
N TYR A 146 -25.76 1.91 -2.76
CA TYR A 146 -24.32 2.23 -2.63
C TYR A 146 -23.85 2.00 -1.20
N THR A 147 -22.81 1.21 -1.03
CA THR A 147 -22.11 1.05 0.23
C THR A 147 -21.07 2.15 0.39
N GLY A 148 -21.32 3.08 1.29
CA GLY A 148 -20.47 4.25 1.51
C GLY A 148 -19.28 3.96 2.42
N ALA A 149 -18.42 4.96 2.54
CA ALA A 149 -17.25 4.93 3.40
C ALA A 149 -17.59 4.65 4.86
N ASP A 150 -18.74 5.14 5.34
CA ASP A 150 -19.25 4.89 6.70
C ASP A 150 -19.34 3.40 7.05
N LYS A 151 -19.79 2.56 6.10
CA LYS A 151 -19.85 1.10 6.31
C LYS A 151 -18.52 0.42 6.08
N ILE A 152 -17.71 0.90 5.15
CA ILE A 152 -16.41 0.29 4.88
C ILE A 152 -15.46 0.49 6.06
N PHE A 153 -15.46 1.65 6.73
CA PHE A 153 -14.71 1.82 7.98
C PHE A 153 -15.09 0.79 9.05
N GLU A 154 -16.40 0.54 9.21
CA GLU A 154 -16.91 -0.45 10.16
C GLU A 154 -16.45 -1.88 9.77
N TRP A 155 -16.59 -2.27 8.50
CA TRP A 155 -16.29 -3.63 8.04
C TRP A 155 -14.81 -3.98 8.04
N TYR A 156 -13.96 -3.02 7.70
CA TYR A 156 -12.51 -3.20 7.66
C TYR A 156 -11.82 -2.83 8.98
N GLY A 157 -12.55 -2.27 9.95
CA GLY A 157 -12.01 -1.90 11.24
C GLY A 157 -10.90 -0.85 11.17
N VAL A 158 -10.95 0.04 10.17
CA VAL A 158 -9.94 1.08 9.98
C VAL A 158 -10.17 2.23 10.95
N ASP A 159 -9.17 2.51 11.79
CA ASP A 159 -9.17 3.72 12.63
C ASP A 159 -9.03 4.96 11.76
N HIS A 160 -9.90 5.96 11.96
CA HIS A 160 -9.87 7.16 11.15
C HIS A 160 -10.16 8.44 11.96
N ILE A 161 -9.74 9.57 11.41
CA ILE A 161 -10.04 10.91 11.93
C ILE A 161 -10.74 11.69 10.83
N ASP A 162 -11.99 12.05 11.10
CA ASP A 162 -12.80 12.90 10.21
C ASP A 162 -13.02 14.27 10.84
N GLN A 163 -12.60 15.31 10.17
CA GLN A 163 -12.80 16.68 10.62
C GLN A 163 -14.27 17.01 10.95
N MET A 164 -15.22 16.38 10.24
CA MET A 164 -16.66 16.63 10.45
C MET A 164 -17.16 16.20 11.84
N TYR A 165 -16.43 15.33 12.52
CA TYR A 165 -16.81 14.74 13.82
C TYR A 165 -15.76 14.98 14.91
N LEU A 166 -14.59 15.52 14.55
CA LEU A 166 -13.50 15.80 15.47
C LEU A 166 -13.80 17.07 16.29
N ASP A 167 -13.65 17.01 17.61
CA ASP A 167 -13.47 18.20 18.43
C ASP A 167 -11.98 18.61 18.38
N ASP A 168 -11.62 19.37 17.36
CA ASP A 168 -10.24 19.66 16.95
C ASP A 168 -9.52 20.58 17.96
N VAL A 169 -9.34 20.07 19.18
CA VAL A 169 -8.68 20.80 20.29
C VAL A 169 -7.21 21.13 20.01
N GLU A 170 -6.57 20.35 19.13
CA GLU A 170 -5.19 20.58 18.73
C GLU A 170 -5.07 21.57 17.56
N GLY A 171 -6.17 21.83 16.85
CA GLY A 171 -6.17 22.65 15.64
C GLY A 171 -5.40 21.97 14.51
N MET A 172 -5.67 20.67 14.28
CA MET A 172 -5.05 19.90 13.22
C MET A 172 -5.56 20.31 11.84
N TYR A 173 -6.84 20.66 11.73
CA TYR A 173 -7.45 21.07 10.47
C TYR A 173 -7.54 22.59 10.34
N GLY A 174 -7.41 23.06 9.09
CA GLY A 174 -7.52 24.45 8.74
C GLY A 174 -8.14 24.68 7.35
N ARG A 175 -8.17 25.93 6.95
CA ARG A 175 -8.52 26.34 5.60
C ARG A 175 -7.40 27.20 5.04
N ASP A 176 -7.05 26.94 3.78
CA ASP A 176 -6.18 27.82 3.03
C ASP A 176 -7.05 28.95 2.44
N ASP A 177 -6.94 30.14 3.00
CA ASP A 177 -7.65 31.35 2.55
C ASP A 177 -6.86 32.17 1.52
N THR A 178 -5.70 31.69 1.10
CA THR A 178 -4.87 32.35 0.08
C THR A 178 -5.30 32.01 -1.34
N ARG A 179 -6.13 30.97 -1.53
CA ARG A 179 -6.62 30.51 -2.82
C ARG A 179 -8.01 31.09 -3.13
N ASP A 180 -8.16 31.60 -4.35
CA ASP A 180 -9.47 32.06 -4.88
C ASP A 180 -10.18 30.88 -5.60
N VAL A 181 -10.54 29.86 -4.84
CA VAL A 181 -11.24 28.65 -5.30
C VAL A 181 -12.43 28.35 -4.40
N ALA A 182 -13.29 27.42 -4.80
CA ALA A 182 -14.42 27.00 -3.97
C ALA A 182 -13.94 26.41 -2.63
N VAL A 183 -14.70 26.67 -1.57
CA VAL A 183 -14.31 26.35 -0.18
C VAL A 183 -13.96 24.87 0.04
N GLU A 184 -14.54 23.96 -0.73
CA GLU A 184 -14.22 22.54 -0.69
C GLU A 184 -12.79 22.19 -1.14
N HIS A 185 -12.10 23.08 -1.86
CA HIS A 185 -10.71 22.92 -2.33
C HIS A 185 -9.68 23.59 -1.40
N THR A 186 -10.09 24.05 -0.22
CA THR A 186 -9.22 24.80 0.69
C THR A 186 -8.89 24.06 2.00
N GLY A 187 -9.42 22.86 2.22
CA GLY A 187 -9.19 22.09 3.44
C GLY A 187 -7.73 21.66 3.58
N ILE A 188 -7.09 22.00 4.70
CA ILE A 188 -5.68 21.65 4.97
C ILE A 188 -5.53 20.96 6.33
N ILE A 189 -4.42 20.24 6.49
CA ILE A 189 -4.01 19.57 7.71
C ILE A 189 -2.62 20.09 8.09
N TYR A 190 -2.45 20.50 9.34
CA TYR A 190 -1.16 20.85 9.90
C TYR A 190 -0.45 19.59 10.40
N GLY A 191 0.61 19.14 9.71
CA GLY A 191 1.30 17.87 9.98
C GLY A 191 1.83 17.78 11.41
N SER A 192 2.37 18.86 11.98
CA SER A 192 2.88 18.89 13.36
C SER A 192 1.81 18.62 14.43
N LYS A 193 0.52 18.71 14.09
CA LYS A 193 -0.61 18.48 15.02
C LYS A 193 -1.12 17.03 15.00
N VAL A 194 -0.78 16.27 13.98
CA VAL A 194 -1.29 14.90 13.75
C VAL A 194 -0.98 13.96 14.93
N PRO A 195 0.26 13.86 15.43
CA PRO A 195 0.56 12.92 16.52
C PRO A 195 -0.20 13.23 17.83
N ALA A 196 -0.39 14.52 18.15
CA ALA A 196 -1.14 14.94 19.33
C ALA A 196 -2.63 14.62 19.18
N THR A 197 -3.21 14.84 17.99
CA THR A 197 -4.62 14.53 17.70
C THR A 197 -4.86 13.02 17.78
N ILE A 198 -4.04 12.18 17.17
CA ILE A 198 -4.14 10.71 17.26
C ILE A 198 -4.16 10.25 18.72
N LYS A 199 -3.28 10.83 19.55
CA LYS A 199 -3.22 10.52 20.98
C LYS A 199 -4.49 10.96 21.73
N ASN A 200 -5.01 12.16 21.46
CA ASN A 200 -6.19 12.70 22.12
C ASN A 200 -7.45 11.92 21.76
N GLU A 201 -7.57 11.45 20.51
CA GLU A 201 -8.65 10.57 20.07
C GLU A 201 -8.52 9.14 20.62
N GLY A 202 -7.44 8.80 21.32
CA GLY A 202 -7.23 7.49 21.90
C GLY A 202 -7.04 6.38 20.87
N ILE A 203 -6.63 6.73 19.67
CA ILE A 203 -6.39 5.78 18.59
C ILE A 203 -5.15 4.95 18.91
N ARG A 204 -5.22 3.65 18.64
CA ARG A 204 -4.09 2.73 18.79
C ARG A 204 -2.91 3.21 17.93
N THR A 205 -1.75 3.35 18.54
CA THR A 205 -0.52 3.80 17.85
C THR A 205 0.42 2.66 17.49
N LYS A 206 0.36 1.52 18.21
CA LYS A 206 1.21 0.36 17.91
C LYS A 206 0.65 -0.40 16.70
N PRO A 207 1.47 -0.71 15.68
CA PRO A 207 0.99 -1.44 14.50
C PRO A 207 0.62 -2.88 14.83
N ASN A 208 -0.37 -3.42 14.10
CA ASN A 208 -0.59 -4.85 13.91
C ASN A 208 0.29 -5.34 12.74
N GLU A 209 0.11 -6.60 12.33
CA GLU A 209 0.65 -7.06 11.06
C GLU A 209 -0.02 -6.33 9.89
N TYR A 210 0.77 -5.98 8.88
CA TYR A 210 0.34 -5.30 7.67
C TYR A 210 1.14 -5.77 6.46
N THR A 211 0.81 -5.27 5.28
CA THR A 211 1.55 -5.54 4.03
C THR A 211 3.04 -5.33 4.21
N LYS A 212 3.82 -6.34 3.85
CA LYS A 212 5.27 -6.24 3.78
C LYS A 212 5.68 -6.04 2.33
N LEU A 213 6.16 -4.84 2.02
CA LEU A 213 6.84 -4.58 0.77
C LEU A 213 8.30 -5.04 0.88
N TYR A 214 8.82 -5.58 -0.20
CA TYR A 214 10.21 -6.03 -0.30
C TYR A 214 10.98 -5.07 -1.19
N PHE A 215 12.25 -4.84 -0.88
CA PHE A 215 13.06 -3.86 -1.58
C PHE A 215 14.39 -4.46 -2.02
N ASN A 216 14.84 -4.04 -3.21
CA ASN A 216 16.20 -4.33 -3.68
C ASN A 216 17.20 -3.47 -2.89
N ASP A 217 18.25 -4.09 -2.37
CA ASP A 217 19.32 -3.36 -1.67
C ASP A 217 20.06 -2.41 -2.60
N GLU A 218 20.26 -2.82 -3.86
CA GLU A 218 20.91 -2.03 -4.91
C GLU A 218 19.85 -1.69 -5.98
N PRO A 219 19.32 -0.46 -6.02
CA PRO A 219 18.38 -0.04 -7.04
C PRO A 219 18.96 -0.15 -8.45
N GLY A 220 18.18 -0.75 -9.36
CA GLY A 220 18.59 -0.96 -10.76
C GLY A 220 17.38 -1.14 -11.68
N PRO A 221 17.62 -1.28 -13.00
CA PRO A 221 16.57 -1.62 -13.96
C PRO A 221 15.78 -2.87 -13.52
N VAL A 222 14.45 -2.85 -13.68
CA VAL A 222 13.58 -3.98 -13.30
C VAL A 222 13.43 -5.02 -14.41
N SER A 223 13.84 -4.66 -15.63
CA SER A 223 13.88 -5.53 -16.82
C SER A 223 14.85 -4.97 -17.87
N GLU A 224 14.89 -5.58 -19.05
CA GLU A 224 15.58 -5.06 -20.25
C GLU A 224 14.68 -4.15 -21.12
N ASP A 225 13.38 -4.10 -20.83
CA ASP A 225 12.40 -3.35 -21.61
C ASP A 225 12.40 -1.88 -21.21
N PRO A 226 12.77 -0.94 -22.11
CA PRO A 226 12.83 0.47 -21.79
C PRO A 226 11.43 1.08 -21.63
N ALA A 227 11.32 2.05 -20.72
CA ALA A 227 10.12 2.84 -20.48
C ALA A 227 10.49 4.22 -19.95
N THR A 228 10.87 5.13 -20.85
CA THR A 228 11.30 6.49 -20.47
C THR A 228 10.13 7.47 -20.37
N THR A 229 9.02 7.18 -21.04
CA THR A 229 7.76 7.93 -20.89
C THR A 229 6.65 6.96 -20.52
N VAL A 230 5.88 7.28 -19.48
CA VAL A 230 4.74 6.47 -19.01
C VAL A 230 3.48 7.32 -18.99
N ASN A 231 2.47 6.91 -19.78
CA ASN A 231 1.18 7.59 -19.83
C ASN A 231 0.12 6.71 -19.18
N ILE A 232 -0.56 7.23 -18.15
CA ILE A 232 -1.58 6.52 -17.39
C ILE A 232 -2.95 7.14 -17.70
N ARG A 233 -3.91 6.30 -18.06
CA ARG A 233 -5.34 6.64 -18.17
C ARG A 233 -6.12 5.79 -17.18
N TYR A 234 -6.82 6.43 -16.25
CA TYR A 234 -7.48 5.71 -15.15
C TYR A 234 -8.73 4.94 -15.60
N SER A 235 -9.54 5.55 -16.48
CA SER A 235 -10.71 4.94 -17.12
C SER A 235 -11.10 5.69 -18.40
N GLU A 236 -12.08 5.18 -19.15
CA GLU A 236 -12.65 5.88 -20.31
C GLU A 236 -13.25 7.25 -19.93
N ILE A 237 -13.89 7.33 -18.76
CA ILE A 237 -14.53 8.55 -18.27
C ILE A 237 -13.64 9.45 -17.41
N ALA A 238 -12.45 9.01 -17.07
CA ALA A 238 -11.51 9.83 -16.30
C ALA A 238 -11.25 11.16 -17.01
N LEU A 239 -11.40 12.26 -16.29
CA LEU A 239 -11.25 13.61 -16.86
C LEU A 239 -9.83 13.89 -17.33
N GLU A 240 -8.84 13.35 -16.59
CA GLU A 240 -7.42 13.54 -16.85
C GLU A 240 -6.68 12.19 -16.82
N GLY A 241 -5.62 12.10 -17.59
CA GLY A 241 -4.58 11.11 -17.47
C GLY A 241 -3.40 11.65 -16.68
N MET A 242 -2.28 10.95 -16.72
CA MET A 242 -1.03 11.36 -16.08
C MET A 242 0.15 10.93 -16.94
N THR A 243 1.14 11.81 -17.08
CA THR A 243 2.36 11.52 -17.82
C THR A 243 3.57 11.62 -16.90
N TRP A 244 4.44 10.62 -16.98
CA TRP A 244 5.72 10.59 -16.29
C TRP A 244 6.84 10.46 -17.29
N GLU A 245 7.94 11.17 -17.05
CA GLU A 245 9.15 11.14 -17.84
C GLU A 245 10.34 10.74 -16.96
N TYR A 246 11.11 9.76 -17.39
CA TYR A 246 12.27 9.29 -16.68
C TYR A 246 13.47 10.24 -16.96
N ASP A 247 14.09 10.72 -15.91
CA ASP A 247 15.33 11.47 -15.98
C ASP A 247 16.50 10.56 -15.59
N GLU A 248 17.46 10.38 -16.52
CA GLU A 248 18.67 9.59 -16.30
C GLU A 248 19.65 10.26 -15.31
N GLU A 249 19.56 11.58 -15.08
CA GLU A 249 20.48 12.32 -14.23
C GLU A 249 20.26 11.99 -12.75
N ASP A 250 19.01 11.93 -12.30
CA ASP A 250 18.69 11.55 -10.92
C ASP A 250 18.12 10.12 -10.81
N GLY A 251 17.73 9.53 -11.94
CA GLY A 251 17.22 8.18 -12.01
C GLY A 251 15.79 8.03 -11.49
N MET A 252 14.96 9.07 -11.59
CA MET A 252 13.56 9.09 -11.15
C MET A 252 12.61 9.39 -12.31
N TYR A 253 11.35 9.09 -12.12
CA TYR A 253 10.26 9.51 -12.99
C TYR A 253 9.68 10.83 -12.50
N HIS A 254 9.59 11.82 -13.36
CA HIS A 254 9.09 13.16 -13.12
C HIS A 254 7.72 13.38 -13.76
N THR A 255 6.90 14.21 -13.15
CA THR A 255 5.66 14.71 -13.74
C THR A 255 5.45 16.17 -13.37
N SER A 256 4.88 16.94 -14.30
CA SER A 256 4.43 18.32 -14.09
C SER A 256 2.91 18.44 -13.97
N ASP A 257 2.17 17.32 -13.96
CA ASP A 257 0.69 17.33 -13.95
C ASP A 257 0.10 17.92 -12.66
N PHE A 258 0.91 18.16 -11.63
CA PHE A 258 0.52 18.81 -10.38
C PHE A 258 0.91 20.29 -10.27
N GLU A 259 1.31 20.91 -11.36
CA GLU A 259 1.83 22.30 -11.46
C GLU A 259 3.22 22.50 -10.82
N ASN A 260 3.72 21.56 -10.04
CA ASN A 260 5.08 21.49 -9.54
C ASN A 260 5.77 20.27 -10.15
N ASP A 261 7.10 20.31 -10.24
CA ASP A 261 7.88 19.13 -10.57
C ASP A 261 7.81 18.14 -9.41
N PHE A 262 7.41 16.92 -9.72
CA PHE A 262 7.20 15.88 -8.74
C PHE A 262 7.81 14.56 -9.23
N ALA A 263 8.68 13.99 -8.43
CA ALA A 263 9.48 12.82 -8.83
C ALA A 263 9.25 11.60 -7.94
N ARG A 264 9.39 10.40 -8.53
CA ARG A 264 9.27 9.10 -7.86
C ARG A 264 10.27 8.09 -8.39
N ASP A 265 10.78 7.25 -7.49
CA ASP A 265 11.72 6.16 -7.82
C ASP A 265 11.00 5.01 -8.54
N ASN A 266 9.76 4.73 -8.14
CA ASN A 266 8.95 3.65 -8.69
C ASN A 266 7.56 4.14 -9.07
N LEU A 267 7.07 3.68 -10.22
CA LEU A 267 5.66 3.75 -10.58
C LEU A 267 5.11 2.33 -10.63
N LEU A 268 4.01 2.09 -9.92
CA LEU A 268 3.32 0.81 -9.90
C LEU A 268 1.90 1.03 -10.42
N VAL A 269 1.57 0.48 -11.58
CA VAL A 269 0.23 0.58 -12.15
C VAL A 269 -0.52 -0.72 -11.92
N LEU A 270 -1.55 -0.67 -11.08
CA LEU A 270 -2.44 -1.80 -10.76
C LEU A 270 -3.66 -1.77 -11.67
N GLU A 271 -3.93 -2.88 -12.37
CA GLU A 271 -5.15 -3.07 -13.15
C GLU A 271 -6.20 -3.81 -12.30
N ASP A 272 -7.41 -3.25 -12.22
CA ASP A 272 -8.51 -3.85 -11.48
C ASP A 272 -9.83 -3.67 -12.25
N ASP A 273 -10.82 -4.50 -11.94
CA ASP A 273 -12.18 -4.28 -12.42
C ASP A 273 -12.88 -3.25 -11.56
N THR A 274 -13.68 -2.40 -12.17
CA THR A 274 -14.42 -1.35 -11.48
C THR A 274 -15.91 -1.44 -11.76
N GLU A 275 -16.70 -0.99 -10.77
CA GLU A 275 -18.13 -0.80 -10.88
C GLU A 275 -18.48 0.68 -10.69
N TYR A 276 -19.36 1.21 -11.55
CA TYR A 276 -19.87 2.57 -11.43
C TYR A 276 -21.27 2.53 -10.83
N ILE A 277 -21.41 3.09 -9.63
CA ILE A 277 -22.65 3.08 -8.85
C ILE A 277 -23.25 4.48 -8.82
N THR A 278 -24.39 4.67 -9.47
CA THR A 278 -25.11 5.96 -9.50
C THR A 278 -26.16 6.02 -8.41
N LYS A 279 -26.14 7.09 -7.62
CA LYS A 279 -27.16 7.38 -6.61
C LYS A 279 -27.66 8.82 -6.71
N ASP A 280 -28.87 9.06 -6.22
CA ASP A 280 -29.41 10.40 -6.08
C ASP A 280 -28.56 11.24 -5.12
N ASN A 281 -28.28 12.48 -5.51
CA ASN A 281 -27.56 13.43 -4.68
C ASN A 281 -28.56 14.19 -3.78
N TYR A 282 -28.98 13.55 -2.68
CA TYR A 282 -30.00 14.05 -1.78
C TYR A 282 -29.69 15.46 -1.29
N GLY A 283 -30.58 16.39 -1.58
CA GLY A 283 -30.54 17.76 -1.11
C GLY A 283 -29.83 18.77 -2.02
N LEU A 284 -29.03 18.33 -2.99
CA LEU A 284 -28.32 19.18 -3.94
C LEU A 284 -28.88 19.07 -5.36
N GLY A 285 -29.81 18.12 -5.60
CA GLY A 285 -30.38 17.83 -6.92
C GLY A 285 -29.40 17.01 -7.80
N GLY A 286 -29.99 16.26 -8.76
CA GLY A 286 -29.23 15.41 -9.67
C GLY A 286 -28.75 14.08 -9.05
N SER A 287 -27.81 13.45 -9.72
CA SER A 287 -27.19 12.18 -9.31
C SER A 287 -25.68 12.30 -9.29
N VAL A 288 -25.04 11.44 -8.52
CA VAL A 288 -23.57 11.27 -8.49
C VAL A 288 -23.23 9.80 -8.76
N THR A 289 -22.23 9.56 -9.60
CA THR A 289 -21.73 8.24 -9.93
C THR A 289 -20.38 8.04 -9.26
N TYR A 290 -20.29 7.05 -8.39
CA TYR A 290 -19.07 6.65 -7.70
C TYR A 290 -18.40 5.51 -8.44
N CYS A 291 -17.07 5.49 -8.47
CA CYS A 291 -16.25 4.36 -8.88
C CYS A 291 -15.90 3.53 -7.63
N ASP A 292 -16.14 2.23 -7.68
CA ASP A 292 -15.61 1.25 -6.70
C ASP A 292 -14.75 0.23 -7.44
N TYR A 293 -13.70 -0.27 -6.79
CA TYR A 293 -12.75 -1.24 -7.34
C TYR A 293 -13.04 -2.63 -6.77
N GLY A 294 -12.82 -3.68 -7.57
CA GLY A 294 -13.03 -5.08 -7.18
C GLY A 294 -12.18 -5.49 -6.00
N PHE A 295 -10.94 -4.99 -5.93
CA PHE A 295 -10.03 -5.23 -4.82
C PHE A 295 -9.68 -6.72 -4.64
N GLU A 296 -9.57 -7.44 -5.76
CA GLU A 296 -9.26 -8.88 -5.75
C GLU A 296 -7.84 -9.17 -6.25
N GLY A 297 -7.31 -8.30 -7.12
CA GLY A 297 -6.01 -8.46 -7.76
C GLY A 297 -6.11 -8.49 -9.28
N GLY A 298 -4.95 -8.55 -9.93
CA GLY A 298 -4.87 -8.51 -11.38
C GLY A 298 -3.45 -8.40 -11.90
N LYS A 299 -3.32 -7.95 -13.13
CA LYS A 299 -2.04 -7.56 -13.70
C LYS A 299 -1.58 -6.24 -13.10
N ALA A 300 -0.27 -6.06 -13.13
CA ALA A 300 0.34 -4.77 -12.79
C ALA A 300 1.59 -4.55 -13.64
N LYS A 301 2.02 -3.30 -13.74
CA LYS A 301 3.30 -2.91 -14.33
C LYS A 301 4.12 -2.13 -13.31
N LEU A 302 5.35 -2.54 -13.12
CA LEU A 302 6.33 -1.83 -12.30
C LEU A 302 7.31 -1.10 -13.21
N TYR A 303 7.39 0.21 -13.03
CA TYR A 303 8.36 1.08 -13.71
C TYR A 303 9.40 1.55 -12.70
N SER A 304 10.67 1.36 -13.01
CA SER A 304 11.76 1.87 -12.20
C SER A 304 13.04 1.93 -13.04
N LYS A 305 13.86 2.95 -12.79
CA LYS A 305 15.14 3.16 -13.48
C LYS A 305 15.04 3.09 -15.01
N GLY A 306 13.99 3.73 -15.57
CA GLY A 306 13.78 3.83 -17.02
C GLY A 306 13.36 2.54 -17.72
N THR A 307 12.92 1.53 -16.97
CA THR A 307 12.48 0.24 -17.50
C THR A 307 11.13 -0.19 -16.94
N VAL A 308 10.45 -1.13 -17.61
CA VAL A 308 9.14 -1.67 -17.19
C VAL A 308 9.19 -3.17 -17.03
N LYS A 309 8.48 -3.68 -16.01
CA LYS A 309 8.26 -5.11 -15.80
C LYS A 309 6.78 -5.41 -15.60
N GLU A 310 6.26 -6.39 -16.34
CA GLU A 310 4.93 -6.94 -16.09
C GLU A 310 4.97 -7.84 -14.86
N ILE A 311 4.05 -7.63 -13.93
CA ILE A 311 3.92 -8.36 -12.68
C ILE A 311 2.44 -8.66 -12.41
N GLU A 312 2.17 -9.35 -11.31
CA GLU A 312 0.81 -9.57 -10.81
C GLU A 312 0.69 -9.02 -9.39
N TRP A 313 -0.51 -8.58 -9.04
CA TRP A 313 -0.84 -8.19 -7.68
C TRP A 313 -2.10 -8.92 -7.21
N LEU A 314 -2.19 -9.16 -5.92
CA LEU A 314 -3.39 -9.73 -5.30
C LEU A 314 -3.46 -9.35 -3.82
N ILE A 315 -4.62 -9.61 -3.22
CA ILE A 315 -4.83 -9.51 -1.79
C ILE A 315 -4.97 -10.92 -1.23
N GLU A 316 -4.14 -11.27 -0.27
CA GLU A 316 -4.18 -12.54 0.45
C GLU A 316 -3.93 -12.25 1.93
N ASP A 317 -4.75 -12.81 2.83
CA ASP A 317 -4.69 -12.57 4.28
C ASP A 317 -4.62 -11.08 4.66
N ASP A 318 -5.46 -10.27 4.01
CA ASP A 318 -5.52 -8.81 4.19
C ASP A 318 -4.18 -8.09 3.89
N LYS A 319 -3.35 -8.64 3.01
CA LYS A 319 -2.06 -8.08 2.61
C LYS A 319 -1.97 -7.94 1.09
N LEU A 320 -1.37 -6.85 0.63
CA LEU A 320 -1.00 -6.68 -0.77
C LEU A 320 0.24 -7.51 -1.08
N ILE A 321 0.14 -8.32 -2.11
CA ILE A 321 1.23 -9.15 -2.62
C ILE A 321 1.55 -8.73 -4.05
N LEU A 322 2.82 -8.48 -4.33
CA LEU A 322 3.35 -8.25 -5.66
C LEU A 322 4.10 -9.51 -6.09
N LYS A 323 3.66 -10.15 -7.17
CA LYS A 323 4.25 -11.39 -7.68
C LYS A 323 5.05 -11.16 -8.94
N ASP A 324 6.16 -11.84 -9.04
CA ASP A 324 6.96 -11.95 -10.25
C ASP A 324 6.64 -13.26 -11.00
N PRO A 325 5.75 -13.24 -12.00
CA PRO A 325 5.38 -14.44 -12.75
C PRO A 325 6.49 -14.94 -13.68
N SER A 326 7.56 -14.17 -13.89
CA SER A 326 8.68 -14.55 -14.75
C SER A 326 9.66 -15.52 -14.10
N VAL A 327 9.61 -15.69 -12.77
CA VAL A 327 10.51 -16.55 -12.00
C VAL A 327 10.02 -17.99 -12.03
N ASP A 328 10.87 -18.90 -12.52
CA ASP A 328 10.65 -20.35 -12.35
C ASP A 328 10.96 -20.73 -10.89
N ILE A 329 9.92 -21.04 -10.12
CA ILE A 329 9.99 -21.35 -8.69
C ILE A 329 10.88 -22.59 -8.43
N GLU A 330 10.74 -23.62 -9.26
CA GLU A 330 11.48 -24.86 -9.09
C GLU A 330 12.97 -24.71 -9.41
N GLU A 331 13.29 -23.85 -10.38
CA GLU A 331 14.67 -23.50 -10.70
C GLU A 331 15.26 -22.61 -9.61
N ALA A 332 14.54 -21.57 -9.21
CA ALA A 332 14.98 -20.62 -8.18
C ALA A 332 15.25 -21.30 -6.82
N LYS A 333 14.44 -22.29 -6.43
CA LYS A 333 14.67 -23.08 -5.21
C LYS A 333 15.95 -23.96 -5.28
N LYS A 334 16.37 -24.38 -6.48
CA LYS A 334 17.56 -25.21 -6.69
C LYS A 334 18.85 -24.39 -6.82
N ASP A 335 18.70 -23.15 -7.30
CA ASP A 335 19.82 -22.23 -7.48
C ASP A 335 20.18 -21.55 -6.14
N LYS A 336 21.36 -21.89 -5.60
CA LYS A 336 21.85 -21.31 -4.34
C LYS A 336 22.30 -19.84 -4.47
N GLU A 337 22.47 -19.35 -5.68
CA GLU A 337 22.83 -17.97 -5.98
C GLU A 337 21.60 -17.13 -6.33
N SER A 338 20.43 -17.75 -6.45
CA SER A 338 19.16 -17.06 -6.70
C SER A 338 18.88 -16.06 -5.59
N LYS A 339 18.58 -14.81 -5.98
CA LYS A 339 18.10 -13.73 -5.10
C LYS A 339 16.58 -13.66 -5.03
N ALA A 340 15.86 -14.55 -5.73
CA ALA A 340 14.42 -14.57 -5.73
C ALA A 340 13.89 -14.88 -4.32
N ILE A 341 12.95 -14.06 -3.86
CA ILE A 341 12.23 -14.24 -2.61
C ILE A 341 11.03 -15.13 -2.91
N ILE A 342 11.07 -16.39 -2.44
CA ILE A 342 9.97 -17.34 -2.66
C ILE A 342 9.17 -17.45 -1.37
N ILE A 343 7.87 -17.23 -1.47
CA ILE A 343 6.89 -17.41 -0.40
C ILE A 343 6.07 -18.66 -0.70
N THR A 344 5.97 -19.55 0.29
CA THR A 344 5.00 -20.65 0.29
C THR A 344 3.91 -20.29 1.28
N PRO A 345 2.66 -20.09 0.85
CA PRO A 345 1.54 -19.81 1.75
C PRO A 345 1.36 -20.91 2.81
N GLU A 346 0.79 -20.57 3.95
CA GLU A 346 0.39 -21.59 4.93
C GLU A 346 -0.71 -22.48 4.32
N PRO A 347 -0.75 -23.78 4.69
CA PRO A 347 -1.82 -24.67 4.24
C PRO A 347 -3.20 -24.17 4.71
N GLU A 348 -4.17 -24.19 3.81
CA GLU A 348 -5.56 -23.93 4.18
C GLU A 348 -6.21 -25.10 4.91
N ASP A 349 -7.39 -24.88 5.54
CA ASP A 349 -8.11 -25.90 6.28
C ASP A 349 -8.40 -27.14 5.40
N GLY A 350 -7.73 -28.26 5.70
CA GLY A 350 -7.87 -29.50 4.96
C GLY A 350 -6.89 -29.67 3.79
N GLU A 351 -6.02 -28.72 3.55
CA GLU A 351 -4.94 -28.77 2.57
C GLU A 351 -3.70 -29.46 3.18
N ASP A 352 -2.95 -30.18 2.37
CA ASP A 352 -1.67 -30.73 2.76
C ASP A 352 -0.49 -29.79 2.36
N GLU A 353 0.71 -30.07 2.90
CA GLU A 353 1.90 -29.27 2.62
C GLU A 353 2.28 -29.27 1.14
N GLU A 354 1.97 -30.33 0.37
CA GLU A 354 2.28 -30.43 -1.05
C GLU A 354 1.39 -29.48 -1.87
N ALA A 355 0.11 -29.33 -1.50
CA ALA A 355 -0.81 -28.40 -2.13
C ALA A 355 -0.45 -26.93 -1.81
N ALA A 356 -0.06 -26.63 -0.56
CA ALA A 356 0.45 -25.31 -0.19
C ALA A 356 1.75 -24.97 -0.94
N GLU A 357 2.66 -25.95 -1.09
CA GLU A 357 3.91 -25.78 -1.85
C GLU A 357 3.64 -25.49 -3.34
N ALA A 358 2.58 -26.08 -3.93
CA ALA A 358 2.17 -25.80 -5.30
C ALA A 358 1.65 -24.36 -5.51
N ARG A 359 1.27 -23.65 -4.43
CA ARG A 359 0.86 -22.24 -4.45
C ARG A 359 2.03 -21.27 -4.21
N ALA A 360 3.26 -21.78 -4.06
CA ALA A 360 4.44 -20.92 -3.87
C ALA A 360 4.58 -19.91 -5.01
N TYR A 361 5.02 -18.70 -4.68
CA TYR A 361 5.24 -17.63 -5.65
C TYR A 361 6.53 -16.86 -5.35
N ALA A 362 7.08 -16.25 -6.41
CA ALA A 362 8.16 -15.29 -6.26
C ALA A 362 7.60 -13.90 -6.00
N VAL A 363 8.15 -13.21 -5.02
CA VAL A 363 7.81 -11.81 -4.74
C VAL A 363 8.55 -10.91 -5.72
N GLN A 364 7.86 -9.88 -6.23
CA GLN A 364 8.48 -8.78 -6.94
C GLN A 364 8.92 -7.70 -5.94
N PRO A 365 10.22 -7.50 -5.70
CA PRO A 365 10.69 -6.38 -4.90
C PRO A 365 10.62 -5.07 -5.68
N LEU A 366 10.37 -3.97 -4.97
CA LEU A 366 10.53 -2.62 -5.47
C LEU A 366 12.01 -2.18 -5.36
N ASN A 367 12.41 -1.18 -6.09
CA ASN A 367 13.65 -0.48 -5.76
C ASN A 367 13.43 0.43 -4.54
N LYS A 368 14.47 0.59 -3.70
CA LYS A 368 14.44 1.57 -2.61
C LYS A 368 14.07 2.94 -3.14
N GLY A 369 13.19 3.63 -2.43
CA GLY A 369 12.72 4.95 -2.77
C GLY A 369 11.20 5.09 -2.68
N LYS A 370 10.70 6.27 -3.03
CA LYS A 370 9.28 6.61 -2.97
C LYS A 370 8.52 6.03 -4.14
N THR A 371 7.30 5.55 -3.89
CA THR A 371 6.48 4.87 -4.90
C THR A 371 5.17 5.61 -5.18
N TRP A 372 4.83 5.73 -6.46
CA TRP A 372 3.51 6.11 -6.92
C TRP A 372 2.74 4.90 -7.41
N ILE A 373 1.50 4.72 -6.91
CA ILE A 373 0.59 3.67 -7.36
C ILE A 373 -0.55 4.30 -8.14
N GLY A 374 -0.65 3.99 -9.43
CA GLY A 374 -1.81 4.29 -10.24
C GLY A 374 -2.76 3.10 -10.25
N TRP A 375 -4.02 3.28 -9.81
CA TRP A 375 -5.03 2.23 -9.80
C TRP A 375 -6.03 2.46 -10.93
N ILE A 376 -5.94 1.65 -12.00
CA ILE A 376 -6.68 1.86 -13.23
C ILE A 376 -7.80 0.84 -13.41
N SER A 377 -8.86 1.27 -14.11
CA SER A 377 -10.04 0.48 -14.42
C SER A 377 -9.83 -0.36 -15.67
N ARG A 378 -9.47 -1.64 -15.51
CA ARG A 378 -9.25 -2.58 -16.63
C ARG A 378 -10.47 -2.74 -17.52
N ASN A 379 -11.65 -2.92 -16.93
CA ASN A 379 -12.90 -3.20 -17.63
C ASN A 379 -13.62 -1.95 -18.17
N ASN A 380 -13.17 -0.74 -17.81
CA ASN A 380 -13.76 0.52 -18.25
C ASN A 380 -12.73 1.45 -18.94
N GLY A 381 -11.83 0.87 -19.75
CA GLY A 381 -10.95 1.61 -20.64
C GLY A 381 -9.77 2.33 -19.98
N GLY A 382 -9.41 1.95 -18.77
CA GLY A 382 -8.13 2.32 -18.18
C GLY A 382 -6.99 1.59 -18.90
N TYR A 383 -5.88 2.29 -19.09
CA TYR A 383 -4.68 1.70 -19.68
C TYR A 383 -3.42 2.45 -19.25
N VAL A 384 -2.29 1.80 -19.44
CA VAL A 384 -0.98 2.43 -19.38
C VAL A 384 -0.23 2.15 -20.67
N SER A 385 0.45 3.14 -21.20
CA SER A 385 1.34 3.03 -22.35
C SER A 385 2.70 3.63 -22.04
N GLU A 386 3.72 3.02 -22.58
CA GLU A 386 5.13 3.40 -22.41
C GLU A 386 5.84 3.58 -23.74
N SER A 387 6.94 4.37 -23.74
CA SER A 387 7.87 4.52 -24.84
C SER A 387 9.30 4.71 -24.36
#